data_3ba5276a49c0a61a6010d5014e64c442
#
_entry.id   3ba5276a49c0a61a6010d5014e64c442
#
_cell.length_a   1.000
_cell.length_b   1.000
_cell.length_c   1.000
_cell.angle_alpha   90.00
_cell.angle_beta   90.00
_cell.angle_gamma   90.00
#
_symmetry.space_group_name_H-M   'P 1'
#
loop_
_entity.id
_entity.type
_entity.pdbx_description
1 polymer ?
#
loop_
_entity_poly.entity_id
_entity_poly.type
_entity_poly.pdbx_seq_one_letter_code
_entity_poly.pdbx_strand_id
1 'polypeptide(L)'
;MNIAVISYWHVHAEGYTREIIEKTDSKVTAVWDEDTERGKKYAEKFQAKFYQDYDELIADETIDGVAITSPTSIHKELILKAINSGKKVFSEKVLALTNADCLEIKEALDKQGMDLTLSLVKKCDKEFLFAKQLVESGALGQITYARMRNVHNGSTGNWLPAHFYNKEQCGGGAMIDLGAHPMYLLNWLLGEPKSVQSVFTEVTNRGVEDNAVSLIEFDNGVIGVSETGFVSVYTPATLEVSGTKGTLLIRDGVWYATEETEGKMVEAKLPESLPSPVVQWASGEYNKAGVTFGIDDAITLTKMMEAAYKSTLSGKKETV
;
A
#
# COMPACT_ATOMS: atom_id res chain seq x y z
N MET A 1 -15.18 12.46 -12.80
CA MET A 1 -14.66 13.48 -11.86
C MET A 1 -13.55 14.31 -12.52
N ASN A 2 -13.40 15.56 -12.11
CA ASN A 2 -12.22 16.36 -12.37
C ASN A 2 -11.24 16.16 -11.22
N ILE A 3 -10.07 15.62 -11.50
CA ILE A 3 -9.10 15.16 -10.50
C ILE A 3 -7.85 16.03 -10.58
N ALA A 4 -7.33 16.43 -9.42
CA ALA A 4 -6.01 17.01 -9.30
C ALA A 4 -5.00 15.93 -8.84
N VAL A 5 -3.83 15.88 -9.48
CA VAL A 5 -2.70 15.05 -9.02
C VAL A 5 -1.81 15.93 -8.14
N ILE A 6 -1.60 15.45 -6.90
CA ILE A 6 -0.86 16.18 -5.88
C ILE A 6 0.51 15.53 -5.74
N SER A 7 1.48 16.17 -6.36
CA SER A 7 2.88 15.77 -6.50
C SER A 7 3.12 14.60 -7.48
N TYR A 8 4.27 14.62 -8.10
CA TYR A 8 4.85 13.51 -8.87
C TYR A 8 6.15 13.00 -8.20
N TRP A 9 6.21 13.11 -6.89
CA TRP A 9 7.33 12.62 -6.11
C TRP A 9 7.41 11.09 -6.13
N HIS A 10 6.28 10.41 -5.95
CA HIS A 10 6.24 8.95 -5.95
C HIS A 10 6.33 8.38 -7.38
N VAL A 11 7.09 7.29 -7.54
CA VAL A 11 7.30 6.64 -8.85
C VAL A 11 6.00 6.13 -9.50
N HIS A 12 4.94 5.92 -8.74
CA HIS A 12 3.64 5.48 -9.26
C HIS A 12 2.76 6.61 -9.79
N ALA A 13 3.06 7.88 -9.48
CA ALA A 13 2.20 9.03 -9.81
C ALA A 13 1.81 9.11 -11.29
N GLU A 14 2.80 8.92 -12.18
CA GLU A 14 2.54 8.91 -13.62
C GLU A 14 1.65 7.73 -14.04
N GLY A 15 1.85 6.54 -13.44
CA GLY A 15 1.02 5.37 -13.68
C GLY A 15 -0.44 5.61 -13.31
N TYR A 16 -0.69 6.17 -12.13
CA TYR A 16 -2.06 6.52 -11.69
C TYR A 16 -2.71 7.56 -12.59
N THR A 17 -1.95 8.59 -12.98
CA THR A 17 -2.45 9.60 -13.92
C THR A 17 -2.93 8.96 -15.23
N ARG A 18 -2.14 8.04 -15.79
CA ARG A 18 -2.50 7.31 -17.00
C ARG A 18 -3.72 6.40 -16.78
N GLU A 19 -3.77 5.67 -15.69
CA GLU A 19 -4.91 4.81 -15.38
C GLU A 19 -6.22 5.60 -15.24
N ILE A 20 -6.20 6.76 -14.59
CA ILE A 20 -7.35 7.66 -14.49
C ILE A 20 -7.82 8.06 -15.91
N ILE A 21 -6.91 8.54 -16.76
CA ILE A 21 -7.24 9.05 -18.09
C ILE A 21 -7.70 7.93 -19.04
N GLU A 22 -7.02 6.78 -19.01
CA GLU A 22 -7.20 5.72 -20.00
C GLU A 22 -8.30 4.71 -19.64
N LYS A 23 -8.61 4.56 -18.34
CA LYS A 23 -9.49 3.49 -17.84
C LYS A 23 -10.77 4.00 -17.19
N THR A 24 -10.98 5.32 -17.10
CA THR A 24 -12.17 5.92 -16.49
C THR A 24 -12.71 7.10 -17.31
N ASP A 25 -13.93 7.56 -16.99
CA ASP A 25 -14.50 8.79 -17.56
C ASP A 25 -14.03 10.06 -16.82
N SER A 26 -13.16 9.91 -15.83
CA SER A 26 -12.59 11.02 -15.06
C SER A 26 -11.45 11.72 -15.83
N LYS A 27 -11.19 12.97 -15.49
CA LYS A 27 -10.16 13.80 -16.14
C LYS A 27 -9.15 14.27 -15.11
N VAL A 28 -7.88 14.26 -15.46
CA VAL A 28 -6.85 14.97 -14.69
C VAL A 28 -6.80 16.41 -15.21
N THR A 29 -7.28 17.34 -14.40
CA THR A 29 -7.47 18.75 -14.80
C THR A 29 -6.49 19.69 -14.12
N ALA A 30 -5.85 19.26 -13.04
CA ALA A 30 -4.94 20.08 -12.24
C ALA A 30 -3.75 19.27 -11.71
N VAL A 31 -2.66 19.97 -11.46
CA VAL A 31 -1.44 19.47 -10.82
C VAL A 31 -0.96 20.48 -9.80
N TRP A 32 -0.60 20.03 -8.64
CA TRP A 32 0.24 20.72 -7.67
C TRP A 32 1.42 19.83 -7.30
N ASP A 33 2.57 20.44 -7.02
CA ASP A 33 3.77 19.70 -6.62
C ASP A 33 4.63 20.57 -5.72
N GLU A 34 5.19 20.00 -4.64
CA GLU A 34 6.13 20.70 -3.76
C GLU A 34 7.43 21.10 -4.48
N ASP A 35 7.75 20.43 -5.61
CA ASP A 35 8.77 20.83 -6.56
C ASP A 35 8.09 21.47 -7.77
N THR A 36 8.16 22.82 -7.84
CA THR A 36 7.51 23.62 -8.88
C THR A 36 7.90 23.21 -10.31
N GLU A 37 9.16 22.88 -10.54
CA GLU A 37 9.63 22.52 -11.89
C GLU A 37 9.12 21.13 -12.30
N ARG A 38 9.09 20.20 -11.37
CA ARG A 38 8.49 18.89 -11.58
C ARG A 38 6.98 19.03 -11.84
N GLY A 39 6.28 19.81 -11.03
CA GLY A 39 4.85 20.06 -11.19
C GLY A 39 4.48 20.66 -12.54
N LYS A 40 5.19 21.71 -12.98
CA LYS A 40 4.98 22.33 -14.30
C LYS A 40 5.21 21.35 -15.46
N LYS A 41 6.29 20.56 -15.36
CA LYS A 41 6.62 19.52 -16.37
C LYS A 41 5.49 18.52 -16.54
N TYR A 42 4.92 18.04 -15.44
CA TYR A 42 3.84 17.05 -15.51
C TYR A 42 2.49 17.68 -15.85
N ALA A 43 2.22 18.91 -15.42
CA ALA A 43 1.04 19.65 -15.85
C ALA A 43 1.04 19.86 -17.39
N GLU A 44 2.16 20.25 -17.98
CA GLU A 44 2.32 20.35 -19.44
C GLU A 44 2.13 18.99 -20.14
N LYS A 45 2.78 17.94 -19.59
CA LYS A 45 2.70 16.57 -20.15
C LYS A 45 1.28 16.04 -20.23
N PHE A 46 0.46 16.30 -19.22
CA PHE A 46 -0.91 15.82 -19.13
C PHE A 46 -1.97 16.87 -19.51
N GLN A 47 -1.54 18.04 -20.02
CA GLN A 47 -2.41 19.15 -20.43
C GLN A 47 -3.34 19.60 -19.29
N ALA A 48 -2.83 19.59 -18.05
CA ALA A 48 -3.52 20.01 -16.86
C ALA A 48 -3.06 21.41 -16.41
N LYS A 49 -3.89 22.10 -15.65
CA LYS A 49 -3.53 23.40 -15.05
C LYS A 49 -2.54 23.17 -13.91
N PHE A 50 -1.41 23.88 -13.91
CA PHE A 50 -0.50 23.90 -12.77
C PHE A 50 -0.96 24.94 -11.76
N TYR A 51 -1.03 24.54 -10.47
CA TYR A 51 -1.25 25.44 -9.35
C TYR A 51 0.04 25.56 -8.55
N GLN A 52 0.45 26.80 -8.28
CA GLN A 52 1.62 27.08 -7.44
C GLN A 52 1.30 26.93 -5.96
N ASP A 53 0.06 27.23 -5.58
CA ASP A 53 -0.43 27.15 -4.20
C ASP A 53 -1.46 26.02 -4.06
N TYR A 54 -1.26 25.15 -3.06
CA TYR A 54 -2.16 24.04 -2.79
C TYR A 54 -3.53 24.52 -2.26
N ASP A 55 -3.55 25.59 -1.47
CA ASP A 55 -4.79 26.14 -0.91
C ASP A 55 -5.67 26.75 -2.03
N GLU A 56 -5.06 27.37 -3.07
CA GLU A 56 -5.80 27.79 -4.26
C GLU A 56 -6.37 26.59 -5.04
N LEU A 57 -5.62 25.50 -5.14
CA LEU A 57 -6.08 24.29 -5.84
C LEU A 57 -7.30 23.68 -5.16
N ILE A 58 -7.24 23.48 -3.84
CA ILE A 58 -8.35 22.84 -3.13
C ILE A 58 -9.58 23.75 -2.97
N ALA A 59 -9.41 25.08 -3.09
CA ALA A 59 -10.50 26.03 -3.13
C ALA A 59 -11.23 26.08 -4.48
N ASP A 60 -10.65 25.53 -5.55
CA ASP A 60 -11.29 25.48 -6.87
C ASP A 60 -12.45 24.47 -6.86
N GLU A 61 -13.69 24.99 -6.97
CA GLU A 61 -14.93 24.19 -6.95
C GLU A 61 -15.05 23.26 -8.16
N THR A 62 -14.28 23.45 -9.22
CA THR A 62 -14.30 22.58 -10.41
C THR A 62 -13.54 21.28 -10.21
N ILE A 63 -12.75 21.15 -9.14
CA ILE A 63 -12.00 19.94 -8.76
C ILE A 63 -12.85 19.11 -7.81
N ASP A 64 -13.12 17.85 -8.17
CA ASP A 64 -13.92 16.92 -7.39
C ASP A 64 -13.10 16.11 -6.37
N GLY A 65 -11.83 15.84 -6.69
CA GLY A 65 -10.98 15.00 -5.87
C GLY A 65 -9.49 15.16 -6.14
N VAL A 66 -8.68 14.66 -5.22
CA VAL A 66 -7.22 14.73 -5.24
C VAL A 66 -6.60 13.34 -5.16
N ALA A 67 -5.61 13.08 -6.01
CA ALA A 67 -4.76 11.89 -5.96
C ALA A 67 -3.39 12.29 -5.38
N ILE A 68 -3.12 11.90 -4.13
CA ILE A 68 -1.95 12.35 -3.37
C ILE A 68 -0.83 11.31 -3.52
N THR A 69 0.28 11.76 -4.10
CA THR A 69 1.49 10.97 -4.34
C THR A 69 2.77 11.72 -3.94
N SER A 70 2.63 12.59 -2.95
CA SER A 70 3.68 13.39 -2.34
C SER A 70 4.58 12.55 -1.40
N PRO A 71 5.65 13.13 -0.83
CA PRO A 71 6.34 12.51 0.30
C PRO A 71 5.40 12.18 1.44
N THR A 72 5.57 11.00 2.07
CA THR A 72 4.69 10.52 3.16
C THR A 72 4.61 11.50 4.32
N SER A 73 5.71 12.21 4.61
CA SER A 73 5.79 13.18 5.70
C SER A 73 4.80 14.35 5.62
N ILE A 74 4.28 14.65 4.42
CA ILE A 74 3.30 15.74 4.22
C ILE A 74 1.90 15.23 3.87
N HIS A 75 1.68 13.91 3.80
CA HIS A 75 0.37 13.33 3.48
C HIS A 75 -0.73 13.87 4.39
N LYS A 76 -0.52 13.83 5.73
CA LYS A 76 -1.53 14.27 6.71
C LYS A 76 -2.04 15.68 6.44
N GLU A 77 -1.13 16.64 6.25
CA GLU A 77 -1.49 18.04 6.00
C GLU A 77 -2.33 18.18 4.74
N LEU A 78 -1.84 17.61 3.64
CA LEU A 78 -2.52 17.68 2.34
C LEU A 78 -3.90 17.00 2.37
N ILE A 79 -3.98 15.82 3.00
CA ILE A 79 -5.22 15.05 3.14
C ILE A 79 -6.25 15.83 3.98
N LEU A 80 -5.86 16.35 5.14
CA LEU A 80 -6.78 17.11 6.01
C LEU A 80 -7.32 18.36 5.33
N LYS A 81 -6.49 19.10 4.61
CA LYS A 81 -6.92 20.25 3.81
C LYS A 81 -7.93 19.85 2.73
N ALA A 82 -7.66 18.75 2.01
CA ALA A 82 -8.55 18.24 0.96
C ALA A 82 -9.91 17.82 1.53
N ILE A 83 -9.94 17.03 2.62
CA ILE A 83 -11.16 16.58 3.29
C ILE A 83 -11.98 17.79 3.78
N ASN A 84 -11.34 18.76 4.45
CA ASN A 84 -12.01 19.96 4.96
C ASN A 84 -12.60 20.84 3.85
N SER A 85 -12.07 20.75 2.63
CA SER A 85 -12.59 21.41 1.43
C SER A 85 -13.57 20.53 0.63
N GLY A 86 -14.01 19.39 1.19
CA GLY A 86 -14.99 18.48 0.57
C GLY A 86 -14.45 17.70 -0.63
N LYS A 87 -13.13 17.63 -0.84
CA LYS A 87 -12.53 16.89 -1.96
C LYS A 87 -12.41 15.41 -1.63
N LYS A 88 -12.78 14.54 -2.59
CA LYS A 88 -12.52 13.10 -2.49
C LYS A 88 -11.03 12.82 -2.52
N VAL A 89 -10.56 11.86 -1.72
CA VAL A 89 -9.13 11.59 -1.56
C VAL A 89 -8.78 10.17 -2.00
N PHE A 90 -7.81 10.08 -2.90
CA PHE A 90 -6.98 8.89 -3.12
C PHE A 90 -5.57 9.20 -2.62
N SER A 91 -4.93 8.27 -1.91
CA SER A 91 -3.58 8.47 -1.40
C SER A 91 -2.67 7.26 -1.65
N GLU A 92 -1.39 7.53 -1.88
CA GLU A 92 -0.36 6.50 -1.76
C GLU A 92 -0.27 5.95 -0.33
N LYS A 93 0.21 4.69 -0.24
CA LYS A 93 0.56 4.01 1.03
C LYS A 93 1.99 4.44 1.44
N VAL A 94 2.31 4.50 2.70
CA VAL A 94 1.41 4.46 3.86
C VAL A 94 0.68 5.80 4.02
N LEU A 95 -0.51 5.78 4.63
CA LEU A 95 -1.33 6.99 4.73
C LEU A 95 -0.64 8.11 5.50
N ALA A 96 0.01 7.76 6.61
CA ALA A 96 0.79 8.67 7.44
C ALA A 96 1.89 7.90 8.19
N LEU A 97 2.80 8.60 8.85
CA LEU A 97 3.94 7.99 9.56
C LEU A 97 3.56 7.48 10.95
N THR A 98 2.47 7.97 11.54
CA THR A 98 2.01 7.56 12.88
C THR A 98 0.53 7.20 12.89
N ASN A 99 0.16 6.28 13.79
CA ASN A 99 -1.25 5.98 14.03
C ASN A 99 -2.05 7.19 14.51
N ALA A 100 -1.45 8.06 15.31
CA ALA A 100 -2.09 9.29 15.76
C ALA A 100 -2.52 10.18 14.58
N ASP A 101 -1.66 10.33 13.57
CA ASP A 101 -1.97 11.07 12.35
C ASP A 101 -3.12 10.43 11.54
N CYS A 102 -3.14 9.10 11.45
CA CYS A 102 -4.24 8.37 10.81
C CYS A 102 -5.58 8.58 11.54
N LEU A 103 -5.57 8.62 12.87
CA LEU A 103 -6.77 8.86 13.67
C LEU A 103 -7.30 10.30 13.49
N GLU A 104 -6.44 11.30 13.36
CA GLU A 104 -6.87 12.66 13.03
C GLU A 104 -7.51 12.73 11.62
N ILE A 105 -6.94 12.02 10.65
CA ILE A 105 -7.53 11.92 9.32
C ILE A 105 -8.90 11.22 9.39
N LYS A 106 -9.02 10.13 10.18
CA LYS A 106 -10.30 9.44 10.37
C LYS A 106 -11.34 10.35 10.97
N GLU A 107 -11.00 11.11 12.01
CA GLU A 107 -11.92 12.08 12.63
C GLU A 107 -12.43 13.12 11.62
N ALA A 108 -11.55 13.62 10.75
CA ALA A 108 -11.94 14.56 9.70
C ALA A 108 -12.88 13.93 8.67
N LEU A 109 -12.62 12.67 8.25
CA LEU A 109 -13.49 11.90 7.34
C LEU A 109 -14.88 11.67 7.97
N ASP A 110 -14.91 11.20 9.22
CA ASP A 110 -16.16 10.91 9.95
C ASP A 110 -17.01 12.18 10.09
N LYS A 111 -16.38 13.33 10.39
CA LYS A 111 -17.05 14.63 10.51
C LYS A 111 -17.67 15.11 9.20
N GLN A 112 -17.05 14.78 8.06
CA GLN A 112 -17.55 15.18 6.74
C GLN A 112 -18.45 14.10 6.10
N GLY A 113 -18.60 12.93 6.72
CA GLY A 113 -19.30 11.79 6.14
C GLY A 113 -18.64 11.26 4.86
N MET A 114 -17.32 11.34 4.80
CA MET A 114 -16.51 10.94 3.66
C MET A 114 -15.67 9.70 3.97
N ASP A 115 -15.16 9.07 2.93
CA ASP A 115 -14.12 8.03 3.00
C ASP A 115 -12.98 8.38 2.05
N LEU A 116 -11.83 7.71 2.21
CA LEU A 116 -10.70 7.80 1.32
C LEU A 116 -10.36 6.44 0.71
N THR A 117 -9.59 6.46 -0.36
CA THR A 117 -9.06 5.24 -0.98
C THR A 117 -7.54 5.24 -0.88
N LEU A 118 -7.00 4.19 -0.24
CA LEU A 118 -5.56 3.97 -0.13
C LEU A 118 -5.06 3.04 -1.23
N SER A 119 -3.85 3.27 -1.74
CA SER A 119 -3.22 2.49 -2.80
C SER A 119 -2.73 1.11 -2.34
N LEU A 120 -3.65 0.19 -2.05
CA LEU A 120 -3.34 -1.20 -1.68
C LEU A 120 -3.42 -2.13 -2.91
N VAL A 121 -2.67 -1.78 -3.95
CA VAL A 121 -2.77 -2.34 -5.31
C VAL A 121 -2.75 -3.86 -5.38
N LYS A 122 -1.95 -4.53 -4.53
CA LYS A 122 -1.82 -5.99 -4.53
C LYS A 122 -3.10 -6.73 -4.12
N LYS A 123 -4.03 -6.09 -3.41
CA LYS A 123 -5.35 -6.68 -3.14
C LYS A 123 -6.18 -6.88 -4.41
N CYS A 124 -5.83 -6.23 -5.52
CA CYS A 124 -6.51 -6.36 -6.82
C CYS A 124 -5.91 -7.45 -7.71
N ASP A 125 -4.70 -7.93 -7.42
CA ASP A 125 -4.01 -8.94 -8.24
C ASP A 125 -4.71 -10.30 -8.08
N LYS A 126 -4.94 -10.99 -9.19
CA LYS A 126 -5.67 -12.28 -9.23
C LYS A 126 -5.07 -13.36 -8.33
N GLU A 127 -3.75 -13.36 -8.14
CA GLU A 127 -3.03 -14.31 -7.30
C GLU A 127 -3.42 -14.13 -5.82
N PHE A 128 -3.51 -12.89 -5.35
CA PHE A 128 -3.88 -12.58 -3.97
C PHE A 128 -5.39 -12.66 -3.75
N LEU A 129 -6.20 -12.39 -4.77
CA LEU A 129 -7.64 -12.64 -4.73
C LEU A 129 -7.93 -14.14 -4.57
N PHE A 130 -7.22 -14.99 -5.32
CA PHE A 130 -7.32 -16.45 -5.15
C PHE A 130 -6.87 -16.88 -3.75
N ALA A 131 -5.76 -16.33 -3.24
CA ALA A 131 -5.29 -16.61 -1.89
C ALA A 131 -6.36 -16.29 -0.84
N LYS A 132 -7.00 -15.13 -0.95
CA LYS A 132 -8.07 -14.70 -0.05
C LYS A 132 -9.26 -15.64 -0.11
N GLN A 133 -9.74 -15.98 -1.32
CA GLN A 133 -10.84 -16.93 -1.52
C GLN A 133 -10.53 -18.30 -0.91
N LEU A 134 -9.31 -18.81 -1.10
CA LEU A 134 -8.92 -20.12 -0.58
C LEU A 134 -8.83 -20.13 0.96
N VAL A 135 -8.31 -19.06 1.57
CA VAL A 135 -8.28 -18.91 3.02
C VAL A 135 -9.71 -18.84 3.58
N GLU A 136 -10.57 -18.00 2.99
CA GLU A 136 -11.96 -17.81 3.45
C GLU A 136 -12.85 -19.04 3.24
N SER A 137 -12.56 -19.87 2.24
CA SER A 137 -13.30 -21.12 2.02
C SER A 137 -13.11 -22.15 3.13
N GLY A 138 -12.07 -21.98 3.97
CA GLY A 138 -11.69 -22.95 4.99
C GLY A 138 -11.02 -24.22 4.46
N ALA A 139 -10.75 -24.31 3.15
CA ALA A 139 -10.14 -25.49 2.54
C ALA A 139 -8.72 -25.80 3.06
N LEU A 140 -8.03 -24.77 3.58
CA LEU A 140 -6.72 -24.92 4.24
C LEU A 140 -6.84 -25.39 5.71
N GLY A 141 -8.06 -25.45 6.26
CA GLY A 141 -8.29 -25.70 7.69
C GLY A 141 -7.90 -24.48 8.55
N GLN A 142 -7.47 -24.73 9.78
CA GLN A 142 -6.95 -23.66 10.63
C GLN A 142 -5.59 -23.21 10.08
N ILE A 143 -5.47 -21.93 9.72
CA ILE A 143 -4.18 -21.36 9.29
C ILE A 143 -3.25 -21.33 10.51
N THR A 144 -2.01 -21.73 10.32
CA THR A 144 -1.00 -21.79 11.38
C THR A 144 0.17 -20.86 11.09
N TYR A 145 0.47 -20.64 9.81
CA TYR A 145 1.64 -19.89 9.37
C TYR A 145 1.40 -19.24 8.01
N ALA A 146 1.92 -18.03 7.81
CA ALA A 146 2.05 -17.42 6.49
C ALA A 146 3.33 -16.60 6.37
N ARG A 147 3.92 -16.60 5.18
CA ARG A 147 5.13 -15.85 4.85
C ARG A 147 4.95 -15.12 3.54
N MET A 148 5.15 -13.82 3.54
CA MET A 148 5.13 -13.00 2.33
C MET A 148 6.46 -12.29 2.14
N ARG A 149 7.03 -12.43 0.94
CA ARG A 149 8.25 -11.76 0.54
C ARG A 149 8.00 -10.87 -0.68
N ASN A 150 8.39 -9.59 -0.56
CA ASN A 150 8.38 -8.63 -1.65
C ASN A 150 9.68 -7.83 -1.65
N VAL A 151 10.54 -8.07 -2.64
CA VAL A 151 11.90 -7.53 -2.70
C VAL A 151 12.27 -7.15 -4.14
N HIS A 152 13.20 -6.22 -4.27
CA HIS A 152 13.86 -5.89 -5.53
C HIS A 152 15.30 -5.42 -5.27
N ASN A 153 16.04 -5.08 -6.33
CA ASN A 153 17.43 -4.63 -6.24
C ASN A 153 17.60 -3.13 -6.45
N GLY A 154 16.62 -2.31 -6.09
CA GLY A 154 16.63 -0.88 -6.36
C GLY A 154 17.86 -0.14 -5.85
N SER A 155 18.36 -0.52 -4.64
CA SER A 155 19.56 0.06 -4.06
C SER A 155 20.84 -0.47 -4.71
N THR A 156 20.99 -1.78 -4.86
CA THR A 156 22.19 -2.39 -5.49
C THR A 156 22.23 -2.16 -7.00
N GLY A 157 21.08 -2.06 -7.65
CA GLY A 157 20.93 -1.74 -9.08
C GLY A 157 20.98 -0.24 -9.41
N ASN A 158 20.98 0.63 -8.39
CA ASN A 158 21.00 2.11 -8.51
C ASN A 158 19.91 2.71 -9.41
N TRP A 159 18.74 2.06 -9.50
CA TRP A 159 17.62 2.57 -10.29
C TRP A 159 16.52 3.23 -9.43
N LEU A 160 16.51 2.96 -8.12
CA LEU A 160 15.56 3.62 -7.22
C LEU A 160 15.99 5.08 -7.01
N PRO A 161 15.09 6.05 -7.20
CA PRO A 161 15.40 7.47 -7.05
C PRO A 161 15.97 7.82 -5.66
N ALA A 162 16.91 8.77 -5.61
CA ALA A 162 17.63 9.12 -4.39
C ALA A 162 16.71 9.58 -3.24
N HIS A 163 15.57 10.20 -3.55
CA HIS A 163 14.63 10.68 -2.54
C HIS A 163 13.96 9.54 -1.74
N PHE A 164 13.91 8.29 -2.26
CA PHE A 164 13.44 7.13 -1.49
C PHE A 164 14.36 6.76 -0.32
N TYR A 165 15.56 7.32 -0.24
CA TYR A 165 16.48 7.17 0.89
C TYR A 165 16.44 8.37 1.84
N ASN A 166 15.56 9.34 1.62
CA ASN A 166 15.38 10.47 2.52
C ASN A 166 14.43 10.08 3.65
N LYS A 167 15.01 9.77 4.82
CA LYS A 167 14.26 9.33 6.00
C LYS A 167 13.23 10.35 6.47
N GLU A 168 13.50 11.65 6.32
CA GLU A 168 12.56 12.70 6.74
C GLU A 168 11.32 12.75 5.84
N GLN A 169 11.48 12.48 4.54
CA GLN A 169 10.39 12.46 3.58
C GLN A 169 9.60 11.15 3.59
N CYS A 170 10.31 10.01 3.66
CA CYS A 170 9.72 8.68 3.56
C CYS A 170 9.27 8.10 4.90
N GLY A 171 9.91 8.50 6.00
CA GLY A 171 9.77 7.87 7.32
C GLY A 171 10.68 6.66 7.55
N GLY A 172 11.34 6.14 6.51
CA GLY A 172 12.24 4.99 6.54
C GLY A 172 12.68 4.60 5.14
N GLY A 173 13.03 3.33 4.95
CA GLY A 173 13.51 2.77 3.69
C GLY A 173 12.64 1.64 3.15
N ALA A 174 13.25 0.45 2.97
CA ALA A 174 12.58 -0.69 2.36
C ALA A 174 11.33 -1.16 3.11
N MET A 175 11.33 -1.05 4.45
CA MET A 175 10.19 -1.49 5.25
C MET A 175 8.97 -0.62 5.02
N ILE A 176 9.10 0.71 5.11
CA ILE A 176 7.95 1.62 4.97
C ILE A 176 7.43 1.67 3.53
N ASP A 177 8.30 1.53 2.54
CA ASP A 177 7.92 1.54 1.14
C ASP A 177 7.44 0.16 0.67
N LEU A 178 8.36 -0.73 0.39
CA LEU A 178 8.08 -2.02 -0.24
C LEU A 178 7.45 -3.02 0.76
N GLY A 179 7.85 -2.95 2.04
CA GLY A 179 7.35 -3.79 3.12
C GLY A 179 5.90 -3.53 3.50
N ALA A 180 5.32 -2.40 3.10
CA ALA A 180 3.89 -2.16 3.24
C ALA A 180 3.06 -3.26 2.57
N HIS A 181 3.49 -3.75 1.39
CA HIS A 181 2.75 -4.80 0.66
C HIS A 181 2.64 -6.12 1.44
N PRO A 182 3.72 -6.73 1.95
CA PRO A 182 3.60 -7.89 2.82
C PRO A 182 2.74 -7.62 4.06
N MET A 183 2.88 -6.46 4.70
CA MET A 183 2.15 -6.14 5.92
C MET A 183 0.64 -6.11 5.70
N TYR A 184 0.14 -5.33 4.72
CA TYR A 184 -1.31 -5.28 4.50
C TYR A 184 -1.88 -6.57 3.90
N LEU A 185 -1.10 -7.32 3.10
CA LEU A 185 -1.55 -8.61 2.57
C LEU A 185 -1.69 -9.66 3.67
N LEU A 186 -0.72 -9.76 4.57
CA LEU A 186 -0.80 -10.66 5.71
C LEU A 186 -1.96 -10.28 6.63
N ASN A 187 -2.16 -9.00 6.95
CA ASN A 187 -3.32 -8.54 7.70
C ASN A 187 -4.63 -8.93 7.00
N TRP A 188 -4.78 -8.64 5.71
CA TRP A 188 -5.97 -8.96 4.94
C TRP A 188 -6.29 -10.45 4.88
N LEU A 189 -5.27 -11.31 4.82
CA LEU A 189 -5.43 -12.77 4.76
C LEU A 189 -5.68 -13.39 6.13
N LEU A 190 -5.03 -12.90 7.19
CA LEU A 190 -4.92 -13.59 8.46
C LEU A 190 -5.73 -12.95 9.60
N GLY A 191 -6.22 -11.72 9.42
CA GLY A 191 -7.00 -10.98 10.42
C GLY A 191 -6.17 -10.02 11.26
N GLU A 192 -6.63 -9.72 12.49
CA GLU A 192 -6.08 -8.64 13.32
C GLU A 192 -4.67 -8.96 13.84
N PRO A 193 -3.69 -8.10 13.59
CA PRO A 193 -2.34 -8.23 14.10
C PRO A 193 -2.29 -7.84 15.58
N LYS A 194 -1.62 -8.65 16.39
CA LYS A 194 -1.46 -8.45 17.83
C LYS A 194 -0.13 -7.81 18.21
N SER A 195 0.95 -8.27 17.58
CA SER A 195 2.30 -7.80 17.89
C SER A 195 3.27 -8.05 16.73
N VAL A 196 4.34 -7.24 16.69
CA VAL A 196 5.40 -7.33 15.69
C VAL A 196 6.76 -7.36 16.36
N GLN A 197 7.68 -8.20 15.84
CA GLN A 197 9.11 -8.18 16.16
C GLN A 197 9.92 -8.13 14.88
N SER A 198 10.84 -7.16 14.78
CA SER A 198 11.54 -6.85 13.53
C SER A 198 13.05 -6.78 13.67
N VAL A 199 13.72 -7.13 12.57
CA VAL A 199 15.15 -6.90 12.37
C VAL A 199 15.34 -6.18 11.04
N PHE A 200 16.00 -5.02 11.08
CA PHE A 200 16.34 -4.21 9.91
C PHE A 200 17.84 -4.12 9.77
N THR A 201 18.32 -4.11 8.53
CA THR A 201 19.74 -3.90 8.21
C THR A 201 19.90 -2.91 7.07
N GLU A 202 21.02 -2.25 7.05
CA GLU A 202 21.44 -1.35 5.98
C GLU A 202 22.68 -1.92 5.31
N VAL A 203 22.52 -2.39 4.07
CA VAL A 203 23.60 -3.03 3.29
C VAL A 203 24.32 -2.01 2.41
N THR A 204 23.57 -1.04 1.86
CA THR A 204 24.13 -0.06 0.89
C THR A 204 24.53 1.27 1.50
N ASN A 205 24.41 1.45 2.83
CA ASN A 205 24.80 2.66 3.57
C ASN A 205 24.20 3.96 3.00
N ARG A 206 22.86 3.95 2.78
CA ARG A 206 22.12 5.11 2.24
C ARG A 206 21.32 5.88 3.29
N GLY A 207 21.51 5.54 4.59
CA GLY A 207 20.88 6.23 5.72
C GLY A 207 19.49 5.72 6.11
N VAL A 208 18.99 4.68 5.42
CA VAL A 208 17.74 3.98 5.73
C VAL A 208 17.94 2.47 5.58
N GLU A 209 17.10 1.69 6.22
CA GLU A 209 17.12 0.23 6.05
C GLU A 209 16.79 -0.16 4.60
N ASP A 210 17.55 -1.08 4.05
CA ASP A 210 17.34 -1.62 2.71
C ASP A 210 17.11 -3.13 2.71
N ASN A 211 16.99 -3.73 3.90
CA ASN A 211 16.66 -5.13 4.11
C ASN A 211 15.97 -5.30 5.46
N ALA A 212 14.80 -5.93 5.50
CA ALA A 212 13.97 -6.03 6.69
C ALA A 212 13.17 -7.34 6.75
N VAL A 213 13.06 -7.89 7.97
CA VAL A 213 12.19 -9.02 8.29
C VAL A 213 11.40 -8.69 9.55
N SER A 214 10.10 -9.00 9.52
CA SER A 214 9.21 -8.83 10.66
C SER A 214 8.43 -10.12 10.93
N LEU A 215 8.41 -10.56 12.18
CA LEU A 215 7.53 -11.60 12.71
C LEU A 215 6.28 -10.94 13.26
N ILE A 216 5.11 -11.43 12.88
CA ILE A 216 3.81 -10.89 13.27
C ILE A 216 3.02 -11.99 13.98
N GLU A 217 2.56 -11.72 15.20
CA GLU A 217 1.59 -12.56 15.89
C GLU A 217 0.19 -11.99 15.64
N PHE A 218 -0.74 -12.84 15.23
CA PHE A 218 -2.14 -12.46 15.01
C PHE A 218 -3.00 -12.91 16.21
N ASP A 219 -4.15 -12.25 16.43
CA ASP A 219 -5.04 -12.55 17.57
C ASP A 219 -5.58 -13.99 17.56
N ASN A 220 -5.72 -14.58 16.38
CA ASN A 220 -6.14 -15.98 16.19
C ASN A 220 -5.00 -17.00 16.36
N GLY A 221 -3.80 -16.56 16.77
CA GLY A 221 -2.64 -17.42 17.03
C GLY A 221 -1.80 -17.76 15.79
N VAL A 222 -2.13 -17.23 14.61
CA VAL A 222 -1.33 -17.41 13.39
C VAL A 222 -0.02 -16.62 13.50
N ILE A 223 1.06 -17.18 12.96
CA ILE A 223 2.34 -16.49 12.83
C ILE A 223 2.52 -16.04 11.38
N GLY A 224 2.72 -14.74 11.17
CA GLY A 224 3.06 -14.15 9.90
C GLY A 224 4.53 -13.76 9.81
N VAL A 225 5.12 -13.85 8.61
CA VAL A 225 6.48 -13.36 8.32
C VAL A 225 6.42 -12.41 7.13
N SER A 226 6.80 -11.16 7.35
CA SER A 226 6.99 -10.16 6.32
C SER A 226 8.47 -10.01 6.00
N GLU A 227 8.85 -10.18 4.73
CA GLU A 227 10.21 -10.00 4.24
C GLU A 227 10.24 -8.96 3.13
N THR A 228 11.13 -8.00 3.23
CA THR A 228 11.27 -6.94 2.23
C THR A 228 12.72 -6.48 2.08
N GLY A 229 13.04 -5.85 0.95
CA GLY A 229 14.37 -5.30 0.74
C GLY A 229 14.57 -4.71 -0.65
N PHE A 230 15.53 -3.79 -0.73
CA PHE A 230 15.98 -3.12 -1.95
C PHE A 230 17.30 -3.68 -2.50
N VAL A 231 17.77 -4.81 -1.96
CA VAL A 231 19.09 -5.36 -2.24
C VAL A 231 19.08 -6.77 -2.83
N SER A 232 17.91 -7.31 -3.12
CA SER A 232 17.75 -8.69 -3.63
C SER A 232 17.60 -8.71 -5.15
N VAL A 233 18.41 -9.55 -5.80
CA VAL A 233 18.45 -9.70 -7.27
C VAL A 233 17.73 -10.99 -7.68
N TYR A 234 16.95 -10.94 -8.76
CA TYR A 234 16.25 -12.09 -9.37
C TYR A 234 15.35 -12.89 -8.42
N THR A 235 14.80 -12.24 -7.42
CA THR A 235 13.90 -12.90 -6.47
C THR A 235 12.46 -12.49 -6.77
N PRO A 236 11.56 -13.43 -7.11
CA PRO A 236 10.14 -13.13 -7.30
C PRO A 236 9.49 -12.77 -5.96
N ALA A 237 8.36 -12.07 -6.03
CA ALA A 237 7.45 -11.98 -4.89
C ALA A 237 6.90 -13.38 -4.57
N THR A 238 6.83 -13.73 -3.28
CA THR A 238 6.36 -15.05 -2.85
C THR A 238 5.37 -14.91 -1.72
N LEU A 239 4.34 -15.77 -1.73
CA LEU A 239 3.44 -15.97 -0.59
C LEU A 239 3.34 -17.46 -0.31
N GLU A 240 3.49 -17.84 0.94
CA GLU A 240 3.22 -19.17 1.46
C GLU A 240 2.17 -19.06 2.57
N VAL A 241 1.12 -19.89 2.52
CA VAL A 241 0.12 -19.99 3.59
C VAL A 241 -0.06 -21.46 3.92
N SER A 242 0.15 -21.83 5.18
CA SER A 242 0.03 -23.20 5.67
C SER A 242 -1.08 -23.31 6.69
N GLY A 243 -1.92 -24.29 6.54
CA GLY A 243 -2.99 -24.64 7.47
C GLY A 243 -3.01 -26.13 7.81
N THR A 244 -3.93 -26.52 8.67
CA THR A 244 -4.02 -27.91 9.18
C THR A 244 -4.54 -28.91 8.13
N LYS A 245 -5.10 -28.42 7.00
CA LYS A 245 -5.70 -29.24 5.93
C LYS A 245 -5.16 -28.92 4.54
N GLY A 246 -4.25 -27.96 4.40
CA GLY A 246 -3.72 -27.60 3.11
C GLY A 246 -2.67 -26.50 3.14
N THR A 247 -2.10 -26.25 1.98
CA THR A 247 -1.05 -25.25 1.76
C THR A 247 -1.31 -24.51 0.45
N LEU A 248 -1.03 -23.20 0.45
CA LEU A 248 -0.98 -22.34 -0.72
C LEU A 248 0.44 -21.82 -0.92
N LEU A 249 0.91 -21.81 -2.16
CA LEU A 249 2.19 -21.24 -2.56
C LEU A 249 2.03 -20.36 -3.80
N ILE A 250 2.40 -19.09 -3.69
CA ILE A 250 2.56 -18.18 -4.83
C ILE A 250 4.07 -18.00 -5.05
N ARG A 251 4.56 -18.62 -6.13
CA ARG A 251 5.91 -18.50 -6.63
C ARG A 251 5.95 -19.08 -8.03
N ASP A 252 6.30 -18.25 -9.05
CA ASP A 252 6.35 -18.68 -10.45
C ASP A 252 5.05 -19.39 -10.88
N GLY A 253 3.88 -18.86 -10.45
CA GLY A 253 2.56 -19.45 -10.53
C GLY A 253 1.87 -19.50 -9.18
N VAL A 254 0.65 -20.00 -9.13
CA VAL A 254 -0.12 -20.20 -7.90
C VAL A 254 -0.46 -21.69 -7.75
N TRP A 255 -0.01 -22.27 -6.68
CA TRP A 255 -0.11 -23.70 -6.40
C TRP A 255 -0.76 -23.93 -5.05
N TYR A 256 -1.60 -24.95 -4.93
CA TYR A 256 -2.19 -25.32 -3.64
C TYR A 256 -2.39 -26.83 -3.53
N ALA A 257 -2.43 -27.29 -2.29
CA ALA A 257 -2.80 -28.65 -1.94
C ALA A 257 -3.82 -28.62 -0.80
N THR A 258 -4.89 -29.41 -0.91
CA THR A 258 -5.97 -29.56 0.08
C THR A 258 -6.45 -31.00 0.13
N GLU A 259 -7.43 -31.30 0.98
CA GLU A 259 -8.09 -32.61 0.97
C GLU A 259 -8.73 -32.92 -0.39
N GLU A 260 -9.30 -31.91 -1.08
CA GLU A 260 -9.92 -32.07 -2.42
C GLU A 260 -8.91 -32.47 -3.51
N THR A 261 -7.66 -32.01 -3.37
CA THR A 261 -6.58 -32.40 -4.29
C THR A 261 -5.85 -33.66 -3.86
N GLU A 262 -6.37 -34.38 -2.85
CA GLU A 262 -5.72 -35.56 -2.25
C GLU A 262 -4.30 -35.26 -1.74
N GLY A 263 -4.04 -34.02 -1.29
CA GLY A 263 -2.73 -33.55 -0.84
C GLY A 263 -1.70 -33.33 -1.96
N LYS A 264 -2.11 -33.41 -3.23
CA LYS A 264 -1.22 -33.11 -4.36
C LYS A 264 -1.22 -31.63 -4.66
N MET A 265 -0.04 -31.06 -4.91
CA MET A 265 0.08 -29.67 -5.39
C MET A 265 -0.48 -29.57 -6.81
N VAL A 266 -1.47 -28.70 -6.99
CA VAL A 266 -2.09 -28.42 -8.29
C VAL A 266 -2.00 -26.93 -8.58
N GLU A 267 -1.92 -26.58 -9.86
CA GLU A 267 -1.94 -25.19 -10.29
C GLU A 267 -3.35 -24.62 -10.15
N ALA A 268 -3.45 -23.40 -9.60
CA ALA A 268 -4.72 -22.75 -9.36
C ALA A 268 -5.31 -22.16 -10.65
N LYS A 269 -6.63 -22.30 -10.81
CA LYS A 269 -7.38 -21.51 -11.79
C LYS A 269 -7.70 -20.16 -11.16
N LEU A 270 -7.02 -19.11 -11.61
CA LEU A 270 -7.13 -17.77 -11.05
C LEU A 270 -8.40 -17.06 -11.51
N PRO A 271 -8.99 -16.20 -10.64
CA PRO A 271 -10.02 -15.24 -11.04
C PRO A 271 -9.42 -14.16 -11.96
N GLU A 272 -10.26 -13.28 -12.46
CA GLU A 272 -9.78 -12.04 -13.09
C GLU A 272 -9.28 -11.06 -12.02
N SER A 273 -8.27 -10.26 -12.38
CA SER A 273 -7.82 -9.15 -11.52
C SER A 273 -8.90 -8.09 -11.42
N LEU A 274 -8.99 -7.42 -10.28
CA LEU A 274 -9.86 -6.25 -10.13
C LEU A 274 -9.19 -5.01 -10.75
N PRO A 275 -9.96 -3.99 -11.16
CA PRO A 275 -9.40 -2.67 -11.46
C PRO A 275 -8.58 -2.17 -10.26
N SER A 276 -7.49 -1.44 -10.54
CA SER A 276 -6.66 -0.89 -9.48
C SER A 276 -7.43 0.04 -8.54
N PRO A 277 -6.98 0.27 -7.29
CA PRO A 277 -7.68 1.15 -6.35
C PRO A 277 -7.92 2.56 -6.90
N VAL A 278 -6.97 3.12 -7.66
CA VAL A 278 -7.14 4.44 -8.27
C VAL A 278 -8.22 4.45 -9.36
N VAL A 279 -8.35 3.37 -10.13
CA VAL A 279 -9.41 3.23 -11.14
C VAL A 279 -10.78 3.10 -10.47
N GLN A 280 -10.90 2.26 -9.42
CA GLN A 280 -12.13 2.12 -8.66
C GLN A 280 -12.55 3.45 -8.02
N TRP A 281 -11.60 4.17 -7.42
CA TRP A 281 -11.85 5.50 -6.84
C TRP A 281 -12.30 6.52 -7.90
N ALA A 282 -11.56 6.61 -9.01
CA ALA A 282 -11.84 7.59 -10.07
C ALA A 282 -13.16 7.31 -10.82
N SER A 283 -13.58 6.06 -10.93
CA SER A 283 -14.89 5.69 -11.52
C SER A 283 -16.05 5.71 -10.52
N GLY A 284 -15.78 5.86 -9.23
CA GLY A 284 -16.80 5.76 -8.17
C GLY A 284 -17.33 4.34 -7.93
N GLU A 285 -16.61 3.34 -8.40
CA GLU A 285 -16.96 1.92 -8.29
C GLU A 285 -16.18 1.25 -7.14
N TYR A 286 -16.54 1.58 -5.91
CA TYR A 286 -15.86 1.09 -4.71
C TYR A 286 -16.23 -0.36 -4.34
N ASN A 287 -15.33 -1.00 -3.60
CA ASN A 287 -15.55 -2.30 -2.93
C ASN A 287 -16.00 -3.42 -3.85
N LYS A 288 -15.53 -3.46 -5.09
CA LYS A 288 -15.78 -4.62 -5.97
C LYS A 288 -15.28 -5.90 -5.30
N ALA A 289 -16.08 -6.94 -5.35
CA ALA A 289 -15.79 -8.25 -4.75
C ALA A 289 -15.47 -8.22 -3.24
N GLY A 290 -15.96 -7.22 -2.48
CA GLY A 290 -15.74 -7.11 -1.04
C GLY A 290 -14.31 -6.70 -0.63
N VAL A 291 -13.51 -6.22 -1.57
CA VAL A 291 -12.13 -5.74 -1.29
C VAL A 291 -12.18 -4.27 -0.91
N THR A 292 -11.67 -3.94 0.27
CA THR A 292 -11.63 -2.58 0.82
C THR A 292 -10.24 -1.95 0.70
N PHE A 293 -10.22 -0.63 0.66
CA PHE A 293 -9.00 0.19 0.58
C PHE A 293 -9.15 1.46 1.44
N GLY A 294 -9.99 1.41 2.47
CA GLY A 294 -10.41 2.57 3.26
C GLY A 294 -9.49 2.93 4.42
N ILE A 295 -9.99 3.85 5.24
CA ILE A 295 -9.26 4.39 6.39
C ILE A 295 -8.90 3.33 7.43
N ASP A 296 -9.73 2.32 7.66
CA ASP A 296 -9.45 1.27 8.65
C ASP A 296 -8.29 0.36 8.19
N ASP A 297 -8.21 0.04 6.87
CA ASP A 297 -7.03 -0.63 6.30
C ASP A 297 -5.74 0.20 6.49
N ALA A 298 -5.84 1.53 6.29
CA ALA A 298 -4.72 2.46 6.47
C ALA A 298 -4.24 2.51 7.92
N ILE A 299 -5.16 2.58 8.88
CA ILE A 299 -4.87 2.61 10.32
C ILE A 299 -4.14 1.33 10.72
N THR A 300 -4.66 0.16 10.35
CA THR A 300 -4.05 -1.12 10.71
C THR A 300 -2.65 -1.24 10.11
N LEU A 301 -2.48 -0.89 8.82
CA LEU A 301 -1.17 -0.88 8.18
C LEU A 301 -0.19 0.05 8.91
N THR A 302 -0.60 1.27 9.23
CA THR A 302 0.27 2.24 9.91
C THR A 302 0.67 1.77 11.30
N LYS A 303 -0.26 1.19 12.08
CA LYS A 303 0.06 0.57 13.38
C LYS A 303 1.10 -0.54 13.26
N MET A 304 0.96 -1.45 12.29
CA MET A 304 1.92 -2.51 12.05
C MET A 304 3.30 -1.96 11.70
N MET A 305 3.36 -0.92 10.86
CA MET A 305 4.61 -0.24 10.50
C MET A 305 5.24 0.44 11.71
N GLU A 306 4.47 1.18 12.48
CA GLU A 306 4.93 1.86 13.68
C GLU A 306 5.50 0.86 14.70
N ALA A 307 4.81 -0.28 14.92
CA ALA A 307 5.28 -1.36 15.77
C ALA A 307 6.58 -2.00 15.24
N ALA A 308 6.72 -2.18 13.92
CA ALA A 308 7.91 -2.75 13.31
C ALA A 308 9.14 -1.85 13.52
N TYR A 309 9.02 -0.53 13.33
CA TYR A 309 10.10 0.42 13.60
C TYR A 309 10.42 0.52 15.10
N LYS A 310 9.42 0.57 15.98
CA LYS A 310 9.62 0.54 17.44
C LYS A 310 10.35 -0.72 17.88
N SER A 311 9.97 -1.88 17.35
CA SER A 311 10.60 -3.16 17.67
C SER A 311 12.08 -3.19 17.32
N THR A 312 12.46 -2.64 16.19
CA THR A 312 13.88 -2.55 15.78
C THR A 312 14.69 -1.68 16.76
N LEU A 313 14.09 -0.59 17.26
CA LEU A 313 14.76 0.30 18.21
C LEU A 313 14.84 -0.29 19.63
N SER A 314 13.78 -0.95 20.10
CA SER A 314 13.70 -1.53 21.45
C SER A 314 14.37 -2.90 21.55
N GLY A 315 14.55 -3.60 20.42
CA GLY A 315 14.99 -5.00 20.38
C GLY A 315 13.96 -5.99 20.94
N LYS A 316 12.69 -5.56 21.07
CA LYS A 316 11.60 -6.34 21.67
C LYS A 316 10.41 -6.46 20.74
N LYS A 317 9.53 -7.39 21.10
CA LYS A 317 8.19 -7.49 20.51
C LYS A 317 7.35 -6.28 20.94
N GLU A 318 6.71 -5.62 19.98
CA GLU A 318 5.86 -4.44 20.20
C GLU A 318 4.41 -4.77 19.85
N THR A 319 3.46 -4.22 20.61
CA THR A 319 2.01 -4.37 20.35
C THR A 319 1.59 -3.45 19.20
N VAL A 320 0.66 -3.94 18.38
CA VAL A 320 0.07 -3.19 17.23
C VAL A 320 -1.12 -2.35 17.67
#